data_7bf84aac156bead2cd2e4845cb6d9478
#
_entry.id   7bf84aac156bead2cd2e4845cb6d9478
#
_cell.length_a   1.000
_cell.length_b   1.000
_cell.length_c   1.000
_cell.angle_alpha   90.00
_cell.angle_beta   90.00
_cell.angle_gamma   90.00
#
_symmetry.space_group_name_H-M   'P 1'
#
loop_
_entity.id
_entity.type
_entity.pdbx_description
1 polymer ?
#
loop_
_entity_poly.entity_id
_entity_poly.type
_entity_poly.pdbx_seq_one_letter_code
_entity_poly.pdbx_strand_id
1 'polypeptide(L)'
;TLPFYWGTYEPKEGDVRQAEMDKCVEFLTARGVTLKGHPLCWHTVCADWLLSYDDKTIFEKQLERINREVSHFKGKITYWDVINETVILPVFNRYDNAVSRICARYGRMTLIKEVFAAAKAADPEAQLLINDFNTTDKYEKVIEECLQAGVPIDAIGIQSHQHQGYWGAKKIKEVIERFSRFGLPVHFTENTLLSGMLMPPEIEDLNDYQVKSWDTVPFMEIRQQEDLAEMYGILLN
;
A
#
# COMPACT_ATOMS: atom_id res chain seq x y z
N THR A 1 -9.31 -6.00 -1.00
CA THR A 1 -8.17 -5.41 -1.71
C THR A 1 -7.79 -6.29 -2.90
N LEU A 2 -7.54 -5.69 -4.05
CA LEU A 2 -7.14 -6.35 -5.30
C LEU A 2 -5.66 -6.08 -5.59
N PRO A 3 -4.87 -7.10 -5.98
CA PRO A 3 -3.43 -6.96 -6.19
C PRO A 3 -3.10 -6.39 -7.57
N PHE A 4 -2.56 -5.18 -7.58
CA PHE A 4 -2.04 -4.50 -8.76
C PHE A 4 -0.51 -4.39 -8.76
N TYR A 5 0.21 -5.35 -8.16
CA TYR A 5 1.67 -5.37 -8.15
C TYR A 5 2.20 -5.41 -9.59
N TRP A 6 2.93 -4.37 -10.02
CA TRP A 6 3.26 -4.20 -11.44
C TRP A 6 3.98 -5.40 -12.04
N GLY A 7 4.99 -5.95 -11.33
CA GLY A 7 5.76 -7.09 -11.83
C GLY A 7 4.96 -8.38 -12.00
N THR A 8 3.87 -8.57 -11.24
CA THR A 8 2.98 -9.73 -11.40
C THR A 8 1.78 -9.46 -12.29
N TYR A 9 1.31 -8.22 -12.31
CA TYR A 9 0.16 -7.80 -13.12
C TYR A 9 0.51 -7.58 -14.59
N GLU A 10 1.74 -7.13 -14.87
CA GLU A 10 2.31 -6.95 -16.21
C GLU A 10 3.75 -7.51 -16.24
N PRO A 11 3.94 -8.85 -16.19
CA PRO A 11 5.25 -9.48 -16.07
C PRO A 11 6.17 -9.27 -17.27
N LYS A 12 5.58 -8.96 -18.42
CA LYS A 12 6.25 -8.51 -19.63
C LYS A 12 5.52 -7.29 -20.17
N GLU A 13 6.23 -6.39 -20.81
CA GLU A 13 5.62 -5.21 -21.40
C GLU A 13 4.46 -5.55 -22.32
N GLY A 14 3.29 -4.99 -22.05
CA GLY A 14 2.04 -5.22 -22.78
C GLY A 14 1.29 -6.52 -22.42
N ASP A 15 1.88 -7.40 -21.61
CA ASP A 15 1.21 -8.62 -21.14
C ASP A 15 0.43 -8.35 -19.85
N VAL A 16 -0.62 -7.55 -19.96
CA VAL A 16 -1.42 -7.07 -18.85
C VAL A 16 -2.49 -8.07 -18.46
N ARG A 17 -2.52 -8.53 -17.23
CA ARG A 17 -3.52 -9.48 -16.69
C ARG A 17 -4.88 -8.84 -16.40
N GLN A 18 -5.29 -7.91 -17.21
CA GLN A 18 -6.51 -7.13 -17.06
C GLN A 18 -7.77 -8.00 -17.06
N ALA A 19 -7.85 -8.97 -17.99
CA ALA A 19 -9.03 -9.84 -18.10
C ALA A 19 -9.25 -10.75 -16.87
N GLU A 20 -8.18 -11.10 -16.14
CA GLU A 20 -8.29 -11.84 -14.88
C GLU A 20 -8.83 -10.92 -13.78
N MET A 21 -8.34 -9.69 -13.74
CA MET A 21 -8.79 -8.69 -12.77
C MET A 21 -10.24 -8.28 -13.00
N ASP A 22 -10.66 -8.13 -14.25
CA ASP A 22 -12.05 -7.84 -14.62
C ASP A 22 -13.02 -8.88 -14.04
N LYS A 23 -12.69 -10.17 -14.16
CA LYS A 23 -13.50 -11.26 -13.57
C LYS A 23 -13.59 -11.15 -12.04
N CYS A 24 -12.48 -10.82 -11.37
CA CYS A 24 -12.48 -10.62 -9.92
C CYS A 24 -13.35 -9.42 -9.52
N VAL A 25 -13.20 -8.31 -10.23
CA VAL A 25 -13.98 -7.08 -9.98
C VAL A 25 -15.46 -7.34 -10.19
N GLU A 26 -15.86 -7.95 -11.31
CA GLU A 26 -17.25 -8.29 -11.60
C GLU A 26 -17.86 -9.22 -10.55
N PHE A 27 -17.12 -10.27 -10.16
CA PHE A 27 -17.56 -11.23 -9.16
C PHE A 27 -17.82 -10.58 -7.80
N LEU A 28 -16.93 -9.68 -7.35
CA LEU A 28 -17.03 -9.01 -6.06
C LEU A 28 -18.07 -7.88 -6.08
N THR A 29 -18.10 -7.10 -7.14
CA THR A 29 -19.07 -6.00 -7.30
C THR A 29 -20.51 -6.53 -7.34
N ALA A 30 -20.75 -7.66 -8.02
CA ALA A 30 -22.06 -8.32 -8.05
C ALA A 30 -22.54 -8.77 -6.65
N ARG A 31 -21.64 -8.80 -5.66
CA ARG A 31 -21.93 -9.15 -4.26
C ARG A 31 -21.96 -7.95 -3.32
N GLY A 32 -21.90 -6.74 -3.87
CA GLY A 32 -21.92 -5.50 -3.09
C GLY A 32 -20.63 -5.24 -2.30
N VAL A 33 -19.51 -5.86 -2.68
CA VAL A 33 -18.23 -5.66 -2.01
C VAL A 33 -17.60 -4.36 -2.51
N THR A 34 -17.24 -3.46 -1.59
CA THR A 34 -16.45 -2.27 -1.89
C THR A 34 -15.00 -2.67 -2.18
N LEU A 35 -14.44 -2.16 -3.27
CA LEU A 35 -13.14 -2.60 -3.77
C LEU A 35 -12.06 -1.55 -3.56
N LYS A 36 -10.83 -2.04 -3.27
CA LYS A 36 -9.60 -1.26 -3.23
C LYS A 36 -8.54 -1.90 -4.13
N GLY A 37 -7.88 -1.09 -4.98
CA GLY A 37 -6.72 -1.49 -5.76
C GLY A 37 -5.42 -1.16 -5.01
N HIS A 38 -4.45 -2.10 -4.98
CA HIS A 38 -3.19 -1.98 -4.25
C HIS A 38 -2.03 -2.65 -5.01
N PRO A 39 -0.89 -1.99 -5.13
CA PRO A 39 -0.67 -0.55 -5.18
C PRO A 39 -0.50 -0.06 -6.64
N LEU A 40 -0.70 1.23 -6.91
CA LEU A 40 -0.41 1.80 -8.23
C LEU A 40 1.07 2.12 -8.42
N CYS A 41 1.77 2.58 -7.38
CA CYS A 41 3.20 2.89 -7.41
C CYS A 41 3.89 2.30 -6.18
N TRP A 42 4.83 1.38 -6.39
CA TRP A 42 5.62 0.75 -5.32
C TRP A 42 6.95 0.23 -5.84
N HIS A 43 8.01 0.37 -5.05
CA HIS A 43 9.36 -0.07 -5.41
C HIS A 43 9.56 -1.58 -5.29
N THR A 44 8.71 -2.28 -4.53
CA THR A 44 8.74 -3.73 -4.40
C THR A 44 7.78 -4.38 -5.40
N VAL A 45 8.12 -5.56 -5.90
CA VAL A 45 7.36 -6.25 -6.97
C VAL A 45 7.11 -5.33 -8.19
N CYS A 46 8.10 -4.47 -8.49
CA CYS A 46 8.09 -3.63 -9.68
C CYS A 46 8.40 -4.48 -10.93
N ALA A 47 7.97 -4.04 -12.09
CA ALA A 47 8.22 -4.76 -13.34
C ALA A 47 9.68 -4.58 -13.80
N ASP A 48 10.45 -5.67 -13.83
CA ASP A 48 11.89 -5.64 -14.14
C ASP A 48 12.19 -5.18 -15.59
N TRP A 49 11.27 -5.38 -16.52
CA TRP A 49 11.43 -4.94 -17.90
C TRP A 49 11.57 -3.42 -18.04
N LEU A 50 11.08 -2.65 -17.06
CA LEU A 50 11.25 -1.20 -16.99
C LEU A 50 12.72 -0.76 -16.88
N LEU A 51 13.58 -1.60 -16.30
CA LEU A 51 15.00 -1.29 -16.12
C LEU A 51 15.77 -1.15 -17.44
N SER A 52 15.19 -1.59 -18.56
CA SER A 52 15.74 -1.39 -19.91
C SER A 52 15.58 0.03 -20.45
N TYR A 53 14.75 0.87 -19.79
CA TYR A 53 14.45 2.23 -20.19
C TYR A 53 15.24 3.28 -19.39
N ASP A 54 15.34 4.49 -19.93
CA ASP A 54 15.81 5.64 -19.18
C ASP A 54 14.79 6.13 -18.14
N ASP A 55 15.25 6.92 -17.18
CA ASP A 55 14.42 7.36 -16.05
C ASP A 55 13.21 8.20 -16.49
N LYS A 56 13.32 8.95 -17.58
CA LYS A 56 12.21 9.73 -18.13
C LYS A 56 11.13 8.82 -18.67
N THR A 57 11.51 7.85 -19.49
CA THR A 57 10.59 6.86 -20.06
C THR A 57 9.94 6.01 -18.97
N ILE A 58 10.69 5.60 -17.93
CA ILE A 58 10.13 4.89 -16.77
C ILE A 58 9.04 5.74 -16.09
N PHE A 59 9.31 7.03 -15.89
CA PHE A 59 8.35 7.92 -15.24
C PHE A 59 7.08 8.09 -16.09
N GLU A 60 7.22 8.29 -17.38
CA GLU A 60 6.08 8.36 -18.32
C GLU A 60 5.25 7.07 -18.28
N LYS A 61 5.89 5.89 -18.35
CA LYS A 61 5.21 4.59 -18.24
C LYS A 61 4.50 4.38 -16.89
N GLN A 62 5.06 4.88 -15.79
CA GLN A 62 4.41 4.85 -14.48
C GLN A 62 3.10 5.63 -14.49
N LEU A 63 3.08 6.81 -15.09
CA LEU A 63 1.88 7.64 -15.18
C LEU A 63 0.86 7.06 -16.18
N GLU A 64 1.32 6.55 -17.31
CA GLU A 64 0.48 5.85 -18.30
C GLU A 64 -0.22 4.64 -17.68
N ARG A 65 0.53 3.84 -16.90
CA ARG A 65 -0.06 2.70 -16.17
C ARG A 65 -1.14 3.15 -15.21
N ILE A 66 -0.89 4.17 -14.38
CA ILE A 66 -1.89 4.69 -13.44
C ILE A 66 -3.14 5.12 -14.18
N ASN A 67 -2.98 5.89 -15.26
CA ASN A 67 -4.12 6.33 -16.07
C ASN A 67 -4.89 5.14 -16.64
N ARG A 68 -4.21 4.15 -17.19
CA ARG A 68 -4.82 2.92 -17.75
C ARG A 68 -5.67 2.20 -16.71
N GLU A 69 -5.07 1.88 -15.55
CA GLU A 69 -5.74 1.06 -14.53
C GLU A 69 -6.91 1.80 -13.89
N VAL A 70 -6.69 3.03 -13.45
CA VAL A 70 -7.73 3.81 -12.77
C VAL A 70 -8.88 4.15 -13.71
N SER A 71 -8.60 4.52 -14.97
CA SER A 71 -9.66 4.77 -15.97
C SER A 71 -10.45 3.51 -16.31
N HIS A 72 -9.77 2.35 -16.44
CA HIS A 72 -10.43 1.08 -16.78
C HIS A 72 -11.41 0.63 -15.69
N PHE A 73 -11.02 0.80 -14.41
CA PHE A 73 -11.83 0.39 -13.26
C PHE A 73 -12.68 1.52 -12.67
N LYS A 74 -12.80 2.65 -13.36
CA LYS A 74 -13.61 3.79 -12.95
C LYS A 74 -15.04 3.38 -12.61
N GLY A 75 -15.52 3.82 -11.43
CA GLY A 75 -16.85 3.49 -10.91
C GLY A 75 -17.00 2.04 -10.41
N LYS A 76 -15.95 1.20 -10.49
CA LYS A 76 -15.92 -0.18 -9.98
C LYS A 76 -15.00 -0.32 -8.77
N ILE A 77 -13.80 0.25 -8.82
CA ILE A 77 -12.86 0.29 -7.69
C ILE A 77 -12.93 1.67 -7.06
N THR A 78 -13.37 1.71 -5.81
CA THR A 78 -13.59 2.97 -5.07
C THR A 78 -12.31 3.56 -4.52
N TYR A 79 -11.43 2.71 -3.96
CA TYR A 79 -10.22 3.11 -3.24
C TYR A 79 -8.96 2.66 -3.99
N TRP A 80 -7.93 3.52 -3.98
CA TRP A 80 -6.62 3.18 -4.55
C TRP A 80 -5.49 3.54 -3.61
N ASP A 81 -4.64 2.58 -3.27
CA ASP A 81 -3.33 2.87 -2.71
C ASP A 81 -2.44 3.39 -3.86
N VAL A 82 -2.38 4.74 -3.99
CA VAL A 82 -1.72 5.37 -5.13
C VAL A 82 -0.21 5.19 -5.08
N ILE A 83 0.36 5.33 -3.89
CA ILE A 83 1.78 5.07 -3.63
C ILE A 83 1.96 4.37 -2.29
N ASN A 84 2.86 3.40 -2.27
CA ASN A 84 3.14 2.58 -1.10
C ASN A 84 4.56 2.79 -0.58
N GLU A 85 4.73 2.86 0.76
CA GLU A 85 6.02 2.88 1.48
C GLU A 85 6.90 4.09 1.12
N THR A 86 6.32 5.25 1.18
CA THR A 86 6.96 6.52 0.81
C THR A 86 8.12 6.94 1.72
N VAL A 87 8.13 6.46 2.97
CA VAL A 87 9.17 6.78 3.95
C VAL A 87 10.49 6.11 3.59
N ILE A 88 10.46 4.82 3.22
CA ILE A 88 11.67 4.06 2.88
C ILE A 88 12.12 4.30 1.43
N LEU A 89 11.21 4.64 0.53
CA LEU A 89 11.49 4.74 -0.90
C LEU A 89 12.76 5.54 -1.27
N PRO A 90 13.05 6.72 -0.69
CA PRO A 90 14.26 7.49 -1.03
C PRO A 90 15.59 6.83 -0.63
N VAL A 91 15.55 5.88 0.31
CA VAL A 91 16.74 5.21 0.86
C VAL A 91 16.76 3.70 0.55
N PHE A 92 15.76 3.22 -0.18
CA PHE A 92 15.68 1.82 -0.56
C PHE A 92 16.80 1.46 -1.56
N ASN A 93 17.66 0.52 -1.18
CA ASN A 93 18.84 0.14 -1.95
C ASN A 93 19.13 -1.38 -1.97
N ARG A 94 18.15 -2.22 -1.62
CA ARG A 94 18.35 -3.68 -1.57
C ARG A 94 18.53 -4.30 -2.95
N TYR A 95 17.87 -3.75 -3.95
CA TYR A 95 17.98 -4.13 -5.36
C TYR A 95 17.57 -2.97 -6.26
N ASP A 96 18.05 -2.99 -7.50
CA ASP A 96 17.67 -2.01 -8.51
C ASP A 96 16.20 -2.21 -8.90
N ASN A 97 15.44 -1.11 -8.96
CA ASN A 97 14.06 -1.11 -9.41
C ASN A 97 13.68 0.25 -10.01
N ALA A 98 12.73 0.23 -10.90
CA ALA A 98 12.32 1.40 -11.67
C ALA A 98 11.79 2.54 -10.79
N VAL A 99 11.01 2.24 -9.75
CA VAL A 99 10.39 3.27 -8.90
C VAL A 99 11.44 3.97 -8.02
N SER A 100 12.42 3.24 -7.47
CA SER A 100 13.54 3.86 -6.73
C SER A 100 14.39 4.74 -7.63
N ARG A 101 14.63 4.33 -8.91
CA ARG A 101 15.37 5.14 -9.89
C ARG A 101 14.68 6.47 -10.18
N ILE A 102 13.38 6.47 -10.47
CA ILE A 102 12.65 7.73 -10.72
C ILE A 102 12.53 8.58 -9.46
N CYS A 103 12.37 7.97 -8.27
CA CYS A 103 12.40 8.69 -7.00
C CYS A 103 13.76 9.38 -6.77
N ALA A 104 14.87 8.69 -7.01
CA ALA A 104 16.22 9.26 -6.89
C ALA A 104 16.45 10.39 -7.90
N ARG A 105 15.94 10.26 -9.12
CA ARG A 105 16.12 11.23 -10.21
C ARG A 105 15.29 12.50 -10.04
N TYR A 106 14.01 12.35 -9.67
CA TYR A 106 13.05 13.46 -9.67
C TYR A 106 12.67 13.94 -8.27
N GLY A 107 13.02 13.17 -7.24
CA GLY A 107 12.65 13.43 -5.86
C GLY A 107 11.30 12.83 -5.46
N ARG A 108 11.21 12.40 -4.20
CA ARG A 108 10.01 11.77 -3.63
C ARG A 108 8.75 12.61 -3.81
N MET A 109 8.81 13.90 -3.48
CA MET A 109 7.63 14.78 -3.56
C MET A 109 7.14 14.99 -4.99
N THR A 110 8.05 15.09 -5.97
CA THR A 110 7.65 15.14 -7.38
C THR A 110 6.93 13.86 -7.78
N LEU A 111 7.50 12.70 -7.45
CA LEU A 111 6.88 11.41 -7.75
C LEU A 111 5.48 11.32 -7.13
N ILE A 112 5.33 11.61 -5.83
CA ILE A 112 4.04 11.56 -5.15
C ILE A 112 3.01 12.48 -5.83
N LYS A 113 3.38 13.72 -6.11
CA LYS A 113 2.47 14.68 -6.78
C LYS A 113 1.98 14.18 -8.13
N GLU A 114 2.88 13.68 -8.96
CA GLU A 114 2.53 13.25 -10.32
C GLU A 114 1.68 11.98 -10.33
N VAL A 115 1.98 10.99 -9.47
CA VAL A 115 1.18 9.76 -9.41
C VAL A 115 -0.23 10.02 -8.86
N PHE A 116 -0.38 10.91 -7.86
CA PHE A 116 -1.70 11.32 -7.38
C PHE A 116 -2.47 12.15 -8.41
N ALA A 117 -1.80 13.07 -9.09
CA ALA A 117 -2.41 13.86 -10.16
C ALA A 117 -2.91 12.97 -11.30
N ALA A 118 -2.12 11.98 -11.72
CA ALA A 118 -2.52 11.01 -12.74
C ALA A 118 -3.74 10.19 -12.31
N ALA A 119 -3.76 9.68 -11.07
CA ALA A 119 -4.88 8.91 -10.54
C ALA A 119 -6.15 9.76 -10.44
N LYS A 120 -6.06 11.00 -9.93
CA LYS A 120 -7.21 11.92 -9.80
C LYS A 120 -7.75 12.37 -11.15
N ALA A 121 -6.87 12.56 -12.15
CA ALA A 121 -7.30 12.87 -13.51
C ALA A 121 -8.02 11.70 -14.19
N ALA A 122 -7.59 10.46 -13.94
CA ALA A 122 -8.18 9.26 -14.49
C ALA A 122 -9.58 8.98 -13.91
N ASP A 123 -9.76 9.14 -12.60
CA ASP A 123 -11.06 9.06 -11.93
C ASP A 123 -11.17 10.11 -10.81
N PRO A 124 -11.86 11.24 -11.06
CA PRO A 124 -12.07 12.29 -10.05
C PRO A 124 -12.84 11.83 -8.80
N GLU A 125 -13.67 10.77 -8.90
CA GLU A 125 -14.49 10.25 -7.80
C GLU A 125 -13.77 9.20 -6.97
N ALA A 126 -12.63 8.66 -7.45
CA ALA A 126 -11.85 7.69 -6.70
C ALA A 126 -11.30 8.29 -5.40
N GLN A 127 -11.28 7.47 -4.35
CA GLN A 127 -10.70 7.80 -3.06
C GLN A 127 -9.23 7.36 -3.06
N LEU A 128 -8.33 8.33 -2.97
CA LEU A 128 -6.90 8.13 -3.15
C LEU A 128 -6.17 8.08 -1.81
N LEU A 129 -5.45 6.98 -1.56
CA LEU A 129 -4.70 6.76 -0.34
C LEU A 129 -3.20 6.89 -0.57
N ILE A 130 -2.52 7.50 0.39
CA ILE A 130 -1.10 7.28 0.65
C ILE A 130 -0.98 6.17 1.68
N ASN A 131 -0.12 5.17 1.48
CA ASN A 131 -0.04 3.97 2.32
C ASN A 131 1.39 3.70 2.78
N ASP A 132 1.58 3.38 4.06
CA ASP A 132 2.91 3.10 4.61
C ASP A 132 2.81 2.17 5.84
N PHE A 133 3.88 1.41 6.11
CA PHE A 133 4.03 0.65 7.35
C PHE A 133 4.61 1.50 8.48
N ASN A 134 5.20 2.65 8.17
CA ASN A 134 5.83 3.53 9.15
C ASN A 134 4.77 4.26 9.96
N THR A 135 4.81 4.14 11.29
CA THR A 135 3.88 4.79 12.21
C THR A 135 4.53 5.90 13.04
N THR A 136 5.71 6.39 12.63
CA THR A 136 6.48 7.40 13.33
C THR A 136 6.30 8.81 12.74
N ASP A 137 6.96 9.78 13.34
CA ASP A 137 7.05 11.16 12.84
C ASP A 137 7.61 11.29 11.41
N LYS A 138 8.31 10.27 10.91
CA LYS A 138 8.79 10.26 9.52
C LYS A 138 7.65 10.22 8.53
N TYR A 139 6.62 9.40 8.80
CA TYR A 139 5.45 9.34 7.94
C TYR A 139 4.55 10.58 8.10
N GLU A 140 4.42 11.09 9.33
CA GLU A 140 3.73 12.37 9.58
C GLU A 140 4.31 13.50 8.72
N LYS A 141 5.65 13.64 8.68
CA LYS A 141 6.32 14.65 7.85
C LYS A 141 6.02 14.50 6.36
N VAL A 142 6.00 13.26 5.84
CA VAL A 142 5.64 13.01 4.43
C VAL A 142 4.20 13.48 4.16
N ILE A 143 3.26 13.14 5.04
CA ILE A 143 1.86 13.55 4.89
C ILE A 143 1.74 15.08 4.95
N GLU A 144 2.41 15.73 5.90
CA GLU A 144 2.44 17.19 6.00
C GLU A 144 2.96 17.86 4.73
N GLU A 145 4.10 17.38 4.20
CA GLU A 145 4.68 17.86 2.95
C GLU A 145 3.70 17.68 1.76
N CYS A 146 3.01 16.55 1.70
CA CYS A 146 2.02 16.27 0.67
C CYS A 146 0.83 17.23 0.75
N LEU A 147 0.25 17.41 1.92
CA LEU A 147 -0.90 18.30 2.12
C LEU A 147 -0.55 19.76 1.86
N GLN A 148 0.63 20.22 2.29
CA GLN A 148 1.15 21.57 1.99
C GLN A 148 1.37 21.78 0.50
N ALA A 149 1.75 20.72 -0.23
CA ALA A 149 1.95 20.75 -1.68
C ALA A 149 0.64 20.57 -2.48
N GLY A 150 -0.51 20.43 -1.82
CA GLY A 150 -1.82 20.26 -2.44
C GLY A 150 -2.03 18.90 -3.11
N VAL A 151 -1.36 17.85 -2.63
CA VAL A 151 -1.58 16.48 -3.11
C VAL A 151 -3.01 16.05 -2.70
N PRO A 152 -3.83 15.54 -3.64
CA PRO A 152 -5.21 15.17 -3.36
C PRO A 152 -5.31 13.81 -2.65
N ILE A 153 -4.89 13.78 -1.37
CA ILE A 153 -5.01 12.61 -0.51
C ILE A 153 -6.41 12.61 0.11
N ASP A 154 -7.18 11.54 -0.12
CA ASP A 154 -8.52 11.37 0.44
C ASP A 154 -8.49 10.56 1.74
N ALA A 155 -7.49 9.67 1.96
CA ALA A 155 -7.33 8.92 3.20
C ALA A 155 -5.86 8.52 3.44
N ILE A 156 -5.52 8.25 4.71
CA ILE A 156 -4.20 7.81 5.15
C ILE A 156 -4.25 6.31 5.43
N GLY A 157 -3.41 5.53 4.74
CA GLY A 157 -3.26 4.10 4.96
C GLY A 157 -2.13 3.77 5.94
N ILE A 158 -2.44 2.93 6.91
CA ILE A 158 -1.50 2.32 7.86
C ILE A 158 -1.52 0.82 7.63
N GLN A 159 -0.41 0.24 7.17
CA GLN A 159 -0.36 -1.19 6.83
C GLN A 159 -0.68 -2.09 8.01
N SER A 160 -0.19 -1.74 9.20
CA SER A 160 -0.49 -2.48 10.44
C SER A 160 -0.05 -3.95 10.40
N HIS A 161 1.14 -4.22 9.89
CA HIS A 161 1.77 -5.54 9.97
C HIS A 161 2.25 -5.81 11.41
N GLN A 162 1.61 -6.75 12.08
CA GLN A 162 1.89 -7.10 13.48
C GLN A 162 2.48 -8.50 13.60
N HIS A 163 3.46 -8.82 12.74
CA HIS A 163 4.11 -10.14 12.69
C HIS A 163 4.94 -10.46 13.93
N GLN A 164 5.41 -9.42 14.63
CA GLN A 164 6.18 -9.55 15.88
C GLN A 164 5.28 -9.57 17.13
N GLY A 165 3.97 -9.58 16.95
CA GLY A 165 2.97 -9.61 18.00
C GLY A 165 2.01 -8.43 17.95
N TYR A 166 0.92 -8.58 18.65
CA TYR A 166 -0.11 -7.57 18.77
C TYR A 166 0.42 -6.26 19.38
N TRP A 167 0.12 -5.15 18.77
CA TRP A 167 0.57 -3.83 19.25
C TRP A 167 -0.04 -3.42 20.58
N GLY A 168 -1.20 -3.99 20.94
CA GLY A 168 -1.98 -3.62 22.10
C GLY A 168 -2.81 -2.36 21.91
N ALA A 169 -3.88 -2.25 22.69
CA ALA A 169 -4.84 -1.14 22.61
C ALA A 169 -4.20 0.24 22.71
N LYS A 170 -3.18 0.38 23.55
CA LYS A 170 -2.49 1.66 23.75
C LYS A 170 -1.83 2.15 22.47
N LYS A 171 -1.00 1.32 21.83
CA LYS A 171 -0.29 1.68 20.60
C LYS A 171 -1.25 1.92 19.44
N ILE A 172 -2.32 1.13 19.33
CA ILE A 172 -3.33 1.33 18.28
C ILE A 172 -3.98 2.71 18.42
N LYS A 173 -4.40 3.09 19.63
CA LYS A 173 -4.98 4.41 19.91
C LYS A 173 -3.99 5.54 19.62
N GLU A 174 -2.73 5.40 20.04
CA GLU A 174 -1.66 6.36 19.74
C GLU A 174 -1.46 6.56 18.23
N VAL A 175 -1.52 5.48 17.44
CA VAL A 175 -1.42 5.54 15.98
C VAL A 175 -2.64 6.24 15.38
N ILE A 176 -3.85 5.91 15.85
CA ILE A 176 -5.08 6.58 15.40
C ILE A 176 -5.01 8.08 15.72
N GLU A 177 -4.71 8.47 16.95
CA GLU A 177 -4.59 9.87 17.38
C GLU A 177 -3.56 10.63 16.56
N ARG A 178 -2.40 10.01 16.32
CA ARG A 178 -1.30 10.58 15.53
C ARG A 178 -1.74 10.97 14.13
N PHE A 179 -2.40 10.08 13.43
CA PHE A 179 -2.75 10.29 12.01
C PHE A 179 -4.11 10.95 11.79
N SER A 180 -5.07 10.81 12.71
CA SER A 180 -6.36 11.50 12.62
C SER A 180 -6.25 13.03 12.78
N ARG A 181 -5.15 13.53 13.35
CA ARG A 181 -4.89 14.98 13.44
C ARG A 181 -4.85 15.71 12.08
N PHE A 182 -4.64 14.98 11.00
CA PHE A 182 -4.66 15.55 9.64
C PHE A 182 -6.07 15.80 9.10
N GLY A 183 -7.11 15.39 9.81
CA GLY A 183 -8.51 15.57 9.40
C GLY A 183 -8.95 14.69 8.24
N LEU A 184 -8.16 13.66 7.91
CA LEU A 184 -8.45 12.66 6.89
C LEU A 184 -8.84 11.32 7.54
N PRO A 185 -9.68 10.51 6.89
CA PRO A 185 -9.91 9.12 7.31
C PRO A 185 -8.59 8.34 7.42
N VAL A 186 -8.47 7.52 8.46
CA VAL A 186 -7.33 6.61 8.67
C VAL A 186 -7.79 5.19 8.42
N HIS A 187 -7.17 4.50 7.47
CA HIS A 187 -7.45 3.11 7.13
C HIS A 187 -6.33 2.21 7.62
N PHE A 188 -6.65 1.18 8.38
CA PHE A 188 -5.74 0.07 8.66
C PHE A 188 -5.84 -0.91 7.50
N THR A 189 -4.86 -0.89 6.59
CA THR A 189 -4.98 -1.41 5.24
C THR A 189 -4.59 -2.86 5.06
N GLU A 190 -3.68 -3.38 5.90
CA GLU A 190 -3.01 -4.68 5.70
C GLU A 190 -2.84 -5.43 7.03
N ASN A 191 -3.82 -5.32 7.92
CA ASN A 191 -3.76 -5.92 9.25
C ASN A 191 -3.33 -7.39 9.21
N THR A 192 -2.19 -7.68 9.83
CA THR A 192 -1.67 -9.05 9.95
C THR A 192 -1.34 -9.36 11.39
N LEU A 193 -2.06 -10.29 11.97
CA LEU A 193 -1.81 -10.88 13.29
C LEU A 193 -1.59 -12.38 13.13
N LEU A 194 -0.48 -12.88 13.65
CA LEU A 194 -0.11 -14.29 13.47
C LEU A 194 -0.70 -15.18 14.56
N SER A 195 -1.31 -16.30 14.17
CA SER A 195 -1.80 -17.31 15.11
C SER A 195 -0.69 -18.21 15.65
N GLY A 196 0.40 -18.37 14.90
CA GLY A 196 1.51 -19.24 15.22
C GLY A 196 2.65 -18.54 15.97
N MET A 197 3.87 -19.00 15.73
CA MET A 197 5.07 -18.38 16.24
C MET A 197 5.21 -16.97 15.65
N LEU A 198 5.57 -16.03 16.51
CA LEU A 198 5.80 -14.65 16.09
C LEU A 198 7.16 -14.51 15.40
N MET A 199 7.26 -13.55 14.49
CA MET A 199 8.54 -13.16 13.93
C MET A 199 9.43 -12.60 15.05
N PRO A 200 10.71 -13.02 15.14
CA PRO A 200 11.63 -12.53 16.16
C PRO A 200 11.77 -10.99 16.10
N PRO A 201 11.86 -10.31 17.25
CA PRO A 201 11.91 -8.85 17.29
C PRO A 201 13.18 -8.25 16.68
N GLU A 202 14.26 -9.02 16.57
CA GLU A 202 15.52 -8.64 15.92
C GLU A 202 15.44 -8.60 14.39
N ILE A 203 14.41 -9.18 13.80
CA ILE A 203 14.18 -9.12 12.34
C ILE A 203 13.51 -7.79 12.01
N GLU A 204 14.25 -6.90 11.36
CA GLU A 204 13.74 -5.57 11.00
C GLU A 204 12.93 -5.59 9.70
N ASP A 205 13.32 -6.43 8.75
CA ASP A 205 12.63 -6.55 7.47
C ASP A 205 11.91 -7.90 7.37
N LEU A 206 10.61 -7.82 7.15
CA LEU A 206 9.74 -8.98 6.97
C LEU A 206 10.24 -9.95 5.89
N ASN A 207 10.85 -9.44 4.82
CA ASN A 207 11.36 -10.26 3.72
C ASN A 207 12.56 -11.11 4.12
N ASP A 208 13.24 -10.78 5.22
CA ASP A 208 14.38 -11.56 5.75
C ASP A 208 13.92 -12.76 6.59
N TYR A 209 12.63 -12.85 6.91
CA TYR A 209 12.08 -13.94 7.70
C TYR A 209 11.39 -14.98 6.82
N GLN A 210 12.15 -16.01 6.46
CA GLN A 210 11.69 -17.13 5.65
C GLN A 210 11.59 -18.39 6.50
N VAL A 211 10.39 -18.95 6.66
CA VAL A 211 10.15 -20.22 7.37
C VAL A 211 9.51 -21.25 6.44
N LYS A 212 9.92 -22.52 6.60
CA LYS A 212 9.38 -23.62 5.78
C LYS A 212 7.98 -24.05 6.19
N SER A 213 7.66 -23.90 7.46
CA SER A 213 6.36 -24.20 8.04
C SER A 213 6.01 -23.17 9.10
N TRP A 214 4.74 -22.92 9.28
CA TRP A 214 4.25 -22.01 10.32
C TRP A 214 3.48 -22.84 11.34
N ASP A 215 4.13 -23.10 12.50
CA ASP A 215 3.52 -23.92 13.53
C ASP A 215 2.57 -23.08 14.38
N THR A 216 1.35 -23.62 14.59
CA THR A 216 0.37 -23.05 15.48
C THR A 216 -0.20 -24.15 16.40
N VAL A 217 -0.74 -23.75 17.54
CA VAL A 217 -1.47 -24.61 18.46
C VAL A 217 -2.76 -23.90 18.89
N PRO A 218 -3.79 -24.60 19.37
CA PRO A 218 -5.08 -23.99 19.71
C PRO A 218 -5.01 -22.75 20.62
N PHE A 219 -4.08 -22.74 21.57
CA PHE A 219 -3.85 -21.58 22.44
C PHE A 219 -3.42 -20.32 21.63
N MET A 220 -2.58 -20.49 20.61
CA MET A 220 -2.12 -19.37 19.77
C MET A 220 -3.24 -18.84 18.87
N GLU A 221 -4.15 -19.70 18.44
CA GLU A 221 -5.34 -19.31 17.69
C GLU A 221 -6.34 -18.54 18.56
N ILE A 222 -6.52 -18.95 19.82
CA ILE A 222 -7.34 -18.21 20.80
C ILE A 222 -6.75 -16.83 21.04
N ARG A 223 -5.43 -16.72 21.26
CA ARG A 223 -4.74 -15.44 21.40
C ARG A 223 -5.00 -14.53 20.19
N GLN A 224 -4.82 -15.04 18.97
CA GLN A 224 -5.07 -14.27 17.75
C GLN A 224 -6.52 -13.78 17.69
N GLN A 225 -7.48 -14.62 18.08
CA GLN A 225 -8.89 -14.24 18.12
C GLN A 225 -9.14 -13.10 19.11
N GLU A 226 -8.57 -13.17 20.31
CA GLU A 226 -8.71 -12.14 21.35
C GLU A 226 -8.06 -10.81 20.90
N ASP A 227 -6.85 -10.86 20.36
CA ASP A 227 -6.12 -9.71 19.85
C ASP A 227 -6.88 -9.04 18.68
N LEU A 228 -7.42 -9.82 17.75
CA LEU A 228 -8.26 -9.32 16.65
C LEU A 228 -9.55 -8.69 17.16
N ALA A 229 -10.21 -9.31 18.13
CA ALA A 229 -11.45 -8.79 18.71
C ALA A 229 -11.22 -7.44 19.41
N GLU A 230 -10.13 -7.31 20.17
CA GLU A 230 -9.76 -6.04 20.80
C GLU A 230 -9.42 -4.97 19.75
N MET A 231 -8.58 -5.32 18.76
CA MET A 231 -8.17 -4.41 17.69
C MET A 231 -9.38 -3.86 16.93
N TYR A 232 -10.24 -4.74 16.41
CA TYR A 232 -11.44 -4.31 15.69
C TYR A 232 -12.43 -3.58 16.58
N GLY A 233 -12.53 -3.95 17.85
CA GLY A 233 -13.32 -3.21 18.85
C GLY A 233 -12.86 -1.76 19.00
N ILE A 234 -11.56 -1.48 18.84
CA ILE A 234 -11.02 -0.12 18.88
C ILE A 234 -11.21 0.62 17.54
N LEU A 235 -10.97 -0.08 16.42
CA LEU A 235 -11.01 0.53 15.08
C LEU A 235 -12.43 0.88 14.61
N LEU A 236 -13.46 0.21 15.13
CA LEU A 236 -14.85 0.36 14.71
C LEU A 236 -15.69 1.26 15.66
N ASN A 237 -15.12 1.73 16.76
CA ASN A 237 -15.75 2.64 17.74
C ASN A 237 -15.11 4.04 17.67
#